data_878ad07856bb80ba71d557b43ec6f676
#
_entry.id   878ad07856bb80ba71d557b43ec6f676
#
_cell.length_a   1.000
_cell.length_b   1.000
_cell.length_c   1.000
_cell.angle_alpha   90.00
_cell.angle_beta   90.00
_cell.angle_gamma   90.00
#
_symmetry.space_group_name_H-M   'P 1'
#
loop_
_entity.id
_entity.type
_entity.pdbx_description
1 polymer ?
#
loop_
_entity_poly.entity_id
_entity_poly.type
_entity_poly.pdbx_seq_one_letter_code
_entity_poly.pdbx_strand_id
1 'polypeptide(L)'
;MRRNRLILLLILFSTSATLFAQSPVLPDSVLEKKKEGVKEIISALEYYLNVIGAERTAVSEKEVIISSSYAKLFVDPKVQVEDDLEENRSTPIFKDIQAYLKDIDFFFKNVVFDFEIAEILVETKTDGTPFYKAELIRNLQGTSLGGEPVNSSQKRFIELNLDAKKSELKIASIYTNKLSRDKQLREWWSLLTLGWKQVFKDKIKFEGDSMTNQDLARLASIDSLDLSGNDFVLNLDPIYQLTNLKYLKISNTWVNDLKPLRSINTLKSLDISNTSVFDLQYLKY
;
A
#
# COMPACT_ATOMS: atom_id res chain seq x y z
N MET A 1 -27.13 31.38 74.73
CA MET A 1 -26.80 32.04 73.44
C MET A 1 -25.70 31.24 72.71
N ARG A 2 -26.10 30.40 71.73
CA ARG A 2 -25.18 29.64 70.85
C ARG A 2 -25.20 30.25 69.46
N ARG A 3 -24.07 30.82 69.02
CA ARG A 3 -23.90 31.40 67.65
C ARG A 3 -23.53 30.26 66.68
N ASN A 4 -24.45 29.89 65.76
CA ASN A 4 -24.16 29.04 64.65
C ASN A 4 -23.34 29.81 63.63
N ARG A 5 -22.12 29.31 63.31
CA ARG A 5 -21.33 29.76 62.15
C ARG A 5 -21.64 28.87 61.00
N LEU A 6 -22.31 29.43 59.99
CA LEU A 6 -22.50 28.80 58.69
C LEU A 6 -21.19 28.87 57.92
N ILE A 7 -20.56 27.74 57.61
CA ILE A 7 -19.40 27.66 56.74
C ILE A 7 -19.94 27.43 55.33
N LEU A 8 -19.81 28.44 54.46
CA LEU A 8 -20.14 28.36 53.05
C LEU A 8 -18.96 27.73 52.32
N LEU A 9 -19.09 26.45 51.86
CA LEU A 9 -18.10 25.77 51.05
C LEU A 9 -18.32 26.20 49.58
N LEU A 10 -17.44 27.06 49.07
CA LEU A 10 -17.38 27.40 47.63
C LEU A 10 -16.67 26.26 46.91
N ILE A 11 -17.43 25.44 46.18
CA ILE A 11 -16.89 24.44 45.24
C ILE A 11 -16.58 25.19 43.93
N LEU A 12 -15.30 25.43 43.69
CA LEU A 12 -14.80 25.90 42.40
C LEU A 12 -14.80 24.70 41.41
N PHE A 13 -15.79 24.68 40.53
CA PHE A 13 -15.72 23.82 39.35
C PHE A 13 -14.72 24.43 38.37
N SER A 14 -13.51 23.87 38.32
CA SER A 14 -12.58 24.15 37.21
C SER A 14 -13.02 23.32 35.99
N THR A 15 -13.75 23.96 35.08
CA THR A 15 -13.98 23.40 33.73
C THR A 15 -12.65 23.49 32.97
N SER A 16 -11.93 22.39 32.91
CA SER A 16 -10.80 22.24 31.98
C SER A 16 -11.39 22.20 30.58
N ALA A 17 -11.45 23.33 29.89
CA ALA A 17 -11.68 23.36 28.47
C ALA A 17 -10.46 22.74 27.78
N THR A 18 -10.58 21.50 27.32
CA THR A 18 -9.64 20.93 26.38
C THR A 18 -9.73 21.69 25.08
N LEU A 19 -8.81 22.63 24.89
CA LEU A 19 -8.59 23.23 23.57
C LEU A 19 -8.13 22.12 22.63
N PHE A 20 -9.06 21.60 21.84
CA PHE A 20 -8.70 20.90 20.63
C PHE A 20 -7.98 21.92 19.73
N ALA A 21 -6.68 21.78 19.59
CA ALA A 21 -5.91 22.56 18.63
C ALA A 21 -6.43 22.20 17.24
N GLN A 22 -7.32 23.03 16.70
CA GLN A 22 -7.70 22.94 15.29
C GLN A 22 -6.43 23.16 14.48
N SER A 23 -6.11 22.22 13.60
CA SER A 23 -5.04 22.40 12.61
C SER A 23 -5.33 23.72 11.86
N PRO A 24 -4.33 24.56 11.64
CA PRO A 24 -4.54 25.83 10.97
C PRO A 24 -5.11 25.58 9.57
N VAL A 25 -6.33 26.06 9.33
CA VAL A 25 -6.95 26.04 7.99
C VAL A 25 -6.12 26.95 7.12
N LEU A 26 -5.43 26.40 6.12
CA LEU A 26 -4.65 27.19 5.18
C LEU A 26 -5.60 27.99 4.26
N PRO A 27 -5.27 29.26 3.94
CA PRO A 27 -6.06 30.06 3.01
C PRO A 27 -6.12 29.41 1.61
N ASP A 28 -7.25 29.51 0.93
CA ASP A 28 -7.44 28.94 -0.42
C ASP A 28 -6.36 29.40 -1.42
N SER A 29 -5.90 30.65 -1.32
CA SER A 29 -4.82 31.16 -2.16
C SER A 29 -3.48 30.43 -1.97
N VAL A 30 -3.22 29.88 -0.78
CA VAL A 30 -2.04 29.08 -0.49
C VAL A 30 -2.23 27.67 -1.04
N LEU A 31 -3.44 27.10 -0.91
CA LEU A 31 -3.77 25.79 -1.44
C LEU A 31 -3.67 25.77 -2.97
N GLU A 32 -4.18 26.79 -3.65
CA GLU A 32 -4.07 26.93 -5.11
C GLU A 32 -2.60 27.01 -5.59
N LYS A 33 -1.77 27.80 -4.92
CA LYS A 33 -0.34 27.90 -5.25
C LYS A 33 0.41 26.55 -5.13
N LYS A 34 -0.06 25.65 -4.30
CA LYS A 34 0.56 24.32 -4.12
C LYS A 34 0.21 23.32 -5.21
N LYS A 35 -0.76 23.61 -6.08
CA LYS A 35 -1.08 22.72 -7.22
C LYS A 35 0.10 22.55 -8.17
N GLU A 36 0.96 23.57 -8.33
CA GLU A 36 2.17 23.40 -9.12
C GLU A 36 3.14 22.39 -8.48
N GLY A 37 3.31 22.43 -7.16
CA GLY A 37 4.10 21.42 -6.45
C GLY A 37 3.50 20.00 -6.56
N VAL A 38 2.17 19.86 -6.71
CA VAL A 38 1.54 18.56 -7.00
C VAL A 38 2.00 18.02 -8.36
N LYS A 39 2.02 18.87 -9.39
CA LYS A 39 2.52 18.48 -10.73
C LYS A 39 3.98 18.06 -10.69
N GLU A 40 4.82 18.81 -9.95
CA GLU A 40 6.24 18.46 -9.77
C GLU A 40 6.43 17.08 -9.15
N ILE A 41 5.64 16.73 -8.12
CA ILE A 41 5.70 15.40 -7.47
C ILE A 41 5.25 14.30 -8.44
N ILE A 42 4.19 14.54 -9.22
CA ILE A 42 3.69 13.58 -10.21
C ILE A 42 4.72 13.38 -11.33
N SER A 43 5.33 14.45 -11.83
CA SER A 43 6.40 14.35 -12.83
C SER A 43 7.64 13.63 -12.29
N ALA A 44 7.98 13.84 -11.02
CA ALA A 44 9.07 13.10 -10.38
C ALA A 44 8.75 11.61 -10.22
N LEU A 45 7.48 11.25 -9.92
CA LEU A 45 7.04 9.86 -9.91
C LEU A 45 7.18 9.24 -11.30
N GLU A 46 6.65 9.89 -12.35
CA GLU A 46 6.77 9.45 -13.74
C GLU A 46 8.23 9.24 -14.15
N TYR A 47 9.10 10.16 -13.79
CA TYR A 47 10.55 10.03 -14.03
C TYR A 47 11.12 8.77 -13.34
N TYR A 48 10.77 8.50 -12.07
CA TYR A 48 11.24 7.30 -11.36
C TYR A 48 10.75 6.01 -12.03
N LEU A 49 9.46 5.96 -12.42
CA LEU A 49 8.90 4.80 -13.12
C LEU A 49 9.63 4.56 -14.45
N ASN A 50 9.93 5.61 -15.18
CA ASN A 50 10.63 5.54 -16.47
C ASN A 50 12.11 5.14 -16.33
N VAL A 51 12.79 5.57 -15.27
CA VAL A 51 14.16 5.12 -14.98
C VAL A 51 14.18 3.63 -14.65
N ILE A 52 13.22 3.16 -13.83
CA ILE A 52 13.11 1.74 -13.49
C ILE A 52 12.72 0.92 -14.72
N GLY A 53 11.78 1.41 -15.53
CA GLY A 53 11.26 0.73 -16.72
C GLY A 53 12.23 0.65 -17.91
N ALA A 54 13.27 1.49 -17.94
CA ALA A 54 14.17 1.54 -19.07
C ALA A 54 15.17 0.37 -19.08
N GLU A 55 15.30 -0.33 -20.21
CA GLU A 55 16.24 -1.46 -20.40
C GLU A 55 17.70 -1.07 -20.15
N ARG A 56 18.08 0.16 -20.53
CA ARG A 56 19.48 0.62 -20.49
C ARG A 56 19.90 1.24 -19.16
N THR A 57 18.99 1.42 -18.23
CA THR A 57 19.32 1.95 -16.89
C THR A 57 20.14 0.93 -16.11
N ALA A 58 21.22 1.40 -15.50
CA ALA A 58 22.07 0.54 -14.67
C ALA A 58 21.28 -0.05 -13.50
N VAL A 59 21.51 -1.32 -13.16
CA VAL A 59 20.82 -2.03 -12.06
C VAL A 59 20.97 -1.27 -10.73
N SER A 60 22.17 -0.72 -10.47
CA SER A 60 22.42 0.06 -9.24
C SER A 60 21.59 1.34 -9.16
N GLU A 61 21.27 1.99 -10.29
CA GLU A 61 20.42 3.18 -10.31
C GLU A 61 18.97 2.81 -10.03
N LYS A 62 18.45 1.74 -10.63
CA LYS A 62 17.13 1.19 -10.35
C LYS A 62 17.00 0.82 -8.87
N GLU A 63 17.99 0.11 -8.31
CA GLU A 63 18.02 -0.29 -6.90
C GLU A 63 17.98 0.92 -5.94
N VAL A 64 18.68 2.01 -6.24
CA VAL A 64 18.63 3.23 -5.43
C VAL A 64 17.23 3.84 -5.42
N ILE A 65 16.52 3.85 -6.55
CA ILE A 65 15.14 4.34 -6.59
C ILE A 65 14.22 3.43 -5.78
N ILE A 66 14.29 2.12 -6.01
CA ILE A 66 13.43 1.10 -5.38
C ILE A 66 13.66 1.00 -3.86
N SER A 67 14.91 1.18 -3.39
CA SER A 67 15.25 1.00 -1.98
C SER A 67 15.14 2.28 -1.14
N SER A 68 15.36 3.46 -1.74
CA SER A 68 15.50 4.69 -0.96
C SER A 68 14.89 5.94 -1.59
N SER A 69 15.10 6.22 -2.90
CA SER A 69 14.71 7.52 -3.47
C SER A 69 13.21 7.74 -3.49
N TYR A 70 12.40 6.68 -3.64
CA TYR A 70 10.94 6.77 -3.62
C TYR A 70 10.41 7.43 -2.32
N ALA A 71 11.09 7.26 -1.18
CA ALA A 71 10.70 7.85 0.10
C ALA A 71 10.65 9.40 0.07
N LYS A 72 11.29 10.04 -0.93
CA LYS A 72 11.19 11.49 -1.15
C LYS A 72 9.81 11.90 -1.65
N LEU A 73 9.09 11.01 -2.34
CA LEU A 73 7.79 11.30 -2.95
C LEU A 73 6.60 10.80 -2.12
N PHE A 74 6.77 9.77 -1.29
CA PHE A 74 5.69 9.10 -0.57
C PHE A 74 5.69 9.42 0.92
N VAL A 75 4.51 9.39 1.56
CA VAL A 75 4.37 9.68 3.00
C VAL A 75 5.07 8.64 3.86
N ASP A 76 5.04 7.38 3.45
CA ASP A 76 5.71 6.25 4.09
C ASP A 76 5.86 5.06 3.13
N PRO A 77 6.65 4.02 3.48
CA PRO A 77 6.85 2.84 2.63
C PRO A 77 5.63 1.94 2.44
N LYS A 78 4.59 2.13 3.27
CA LYS A 78 3.35 1.33 3.25
C LYS A 78 2.25 1.95 2.41
N VAL A 79 2.53 3.05 1.70
CA VAL A 79 1.57 3.64 0.77
C VAL A 79 1.09 2.59 -0.22
N GLN A 80 -0.22 2.46 -0.31
CA GLN A 80 -0.87 1.49 -1.18
C GLN A 80 -1.03 2.05 -2.59
N VAL A 81 -0.54 1.32 -3.56
CA VAL A 81 -0.70 1.56 -4.98
C VAL A 81 -1.52 0.42 -5.57
N GLU A 82 -2.59 0.75 -6.27
CA GLU A 82 -3.33 -0.23 -7.06
C GLU A 82 -2.45 -0.71 -8.21
N ASP A 83 -2.26 -2.04 -8.27
CA ASP A 83 -1.47 -2.69 -9.30
C ASP A 83 -2.21 -2.70 -10.63
N ASP A 84 -1.71 -1.92 -11.57
CA ASP A 84 -2.23 -1.75 -12.93
C ASP A 84 -1.26 -2.22 -14.02
N LEU A 85 -0.25 -2.98 -13.64
CA LEU A 85 0.77 -3.49 -14.55
C LEU A 85 0.29 -4.72 -15.33
N GLU A 86 -0.74 -5.41 -14.87
CA GLU A 86 -1.41 -6.53 -15.56
C GLU A 86 -2.84 -6.12 -15.96
N GLU A 87 -3.11 -6.04 -17.26
CA GLU A 87 -4.37 -5.48 -17.82
C GLU A 87 -5.63 -6.31 -17.54
N ASN A 88 -5.52 -7.61 -17.34
CA ASN A 88 -6.65 -8.55 -17.32
C ASN A 88 -7.09 -8.97 -15.92
N ARG A 89 -6.86 -8.15 -14.89
CA ARG A 89 -7.33 -8.46 -13.54
C ARG A 89 -8.79 -8.08 -13.35
N SER A 90 -9.59 -9.06 -12.96
CA SER A 90 -11.00 -8.83 -12.61
C SER A 90 -11.17 -8.13 -11.24
N THR A 91 -10.13 -8.16 -10.39
CA THR A 91 -10.16 -7.60 -9.03
C THR A 91 -8.93 -6.74 -8.79
N PRO A 92 -9.10 -5.49 -8.30
CA PRO A 92 -7.99 -4.61 -7.96
C PRO A 92 -7.09 -5.24 -6.87
N ILE A 93 -5.79 -5.22 -7.10
CA ILE A 93 -4.79 -5.61 -6.12
C ILE A 93 -4.04 -4.34 -5.68
N PHE A 94 -3.90 -4.15 -4.37
CA PHE A 94 -3.13 -3.06 -3.82
C PHE A 94 -1.82 -3.60 -3.23
N LYS A 95 -0.72 -2.91 -3.50
CA LYS A 95 0.63 -3.26 -3.05
C LYS A 95 1.27 -2.07 -2.36
N ASP A 96 2.21 -2.34 -1.46
CA ASP A 96 3.12 -1.31 -0.98
C ASP A 96 3.88 -0.72 -2.17
N ILE A 97 4.13 0.59 -2.18
CA ILE A 97 4.80 1.27 -3.29
C ILE A 97 6.12 0.59 -3.68
N GLN A 98 6.91 0.13 -2.73
CA GLN A 98 8.18 -0.52 -3.04
C GLN A 98 7.96 -1.83 -3.81
N ALA A 99 6.92 -2.60 -3.50
CA ALA A 99 6.56 -3.81 -4.24
C ALA A 99 6.13 -3.48 -5.68
N TYR A 100 5.35 -2.41 -5.86
CA TYR A 100 4.96 -1.93 -7.19
C TYR A 100 6.17 -1.54 -8.04
N LEU A 101 7.14 -0.81 -7.47
CA LEU A 101 8.37 -0.43 -8.17
C LEU A 101 9.22 -1.64 -8.58
N LYS A 102 9.33 -2.66 -7.70
CA LYS A 102 10.01 -3.93 -8.03
C LYS A 102 9.34 -4.66 -9.20
N ASP A 103 8.03 -4.63 -9.24
CA ASP A 103 7.27 -5.28 -10.29
C ASP A 103 7.53 -4.65 -11.66
N ILE A 104 7.75 -3.34 -11.74
CA ILE A 104 8.12 -2.68 -12.99
C ILE A 104 9.47 -3.22 -13.51
N ASP A 105 10.50 -3.30 -12.67
CA ASP A 105 11.80 -3.87 -13.05
C ASP A 105 11.73 -5.35 -13.41
N PHE A 106 10.77 -6.06 -12.84
CA PHE A 106 10.63 -7.49 -13.00
C PHE A 106 9.80 -7.91 -14.22
N PHE A 107 8.70 -7.21 -14.51
CA PHE A 107 7.76 -7.62 -15.57
C PHE A 107 8.13 -7.13 -16.95
N PHE A 108 8.90 -6.04 -17.03
CA PHE A 108 9.15 -5.40 -18.30
C PHE A 108 10.63 -5.44 -18.68
N LYS A 109 10.86 -5.74 -19.96
CA LYS A 109 12.16 -5.54 -20.59
C LYS A 109 12.43 -4.05 -20.80
N ASN A 110 11.40 -3.35 -21.27
CA ASN A 110 11.38 -1.90 -21.43
C ASN A 110 9.94 -1.40 -21.32
N VAL A 111 9.72 -0.35 -20.53
CA VAL A 111 8.40 0.28 -20.41
C VAL A 111 8.53 1.78 -20.19
N VAL A 112 7.61 2.53 -20.77
CA VAL A 112 7.48 3.97 -20.62
C VAL A 112 6.11 4.29 -20.05
N PHE A 113 6.10 5.11 -19.02
CA PHE A 113 4.91 5.70 -18.42
C PHE A 113 4.81 7.15 -18.88
N ASP A 114 3.61 7.60 -19.20
CA ASP A 114 3.28 8.97 -19.52
C ASP A 114 2.01 9.37 -18.78
N PHE A 115 2.05 10.48 -18.03
CA PHE A 115 0.98 10.94 -17.16
C PHE A 115 0.36 12.25 -17.67
N GLU A 116 -0.85 12.16 -18.18
CA GLU A 116 -1.63 13.33 -18.60
C GLU A 116 -2.54 13.79 -17.45
N ILE A 117 -2.15 14.84 -16.72
CA ILE A 117 -2.94 15.38 -15.61
C ILE A 117 -4.15 16.11 -16.17
N ALA A 118 -5.36 15.61 -15.86
CA ALA A 118 -6.62 16.22 -16.25
C ALA A 118 -7.06 17.31 -15.28
N GLU A 119 -6.99 17.05 -13.96
CA GLU A 119 -7.46 17.97 -12.93
C GLU A 119 -6.71 17.77 -11.60
N ILE A 120 -6.58 18.86 -10.82
CA ILE A 120 -6.08 18.81 -9.45
C ILE A 120 -7.10 19.51 -8.55
N LEU A 121 -7.74 18.73 -7.69
CA LEU A 121 -8.71 19.18 -6.70
C LEU A 121 -8.08 19.30 -5.32
N VAL A 122 -8.59 20.22 -4.51
CA VAL A 122 -8.34 20.29 -3.08
C VAL A 122 -9.55 19.71 -2.37
N GLU A 123 -9.36 18.64 -1.63
CA GLU A 123 -10.40 17.98 -0.83
C GLU A 123 -10.04 18.07 0.67
N THR A 124 -11.01 17.79 1.53
CA THR A 124 -10.84 17.83 2.98
C THR A 124 -11.15 16.46 3.58
N LYS A 125 -10.27 15.97 4.43
CA LYS A 125 -10.49 14.73 5.19
C LYS A 125 -11.53 14.94 6.28
N THR A 126 -12.00 13.86 6.88
CA THR A 126 -12.97 13.89 7.99
C THR A 126 -12.46 14.62 9.23
N ASP A 127 -11.15 14.73 9.41
CA ASP A 127 -10.49 15.48 10.49
C ASP A 127 -10.27 16.96 10.18
N GLY A 128 -10.76 17.44 9.01
CA GLY A 128 -10.59 18.83 8.56
C GLY A 128 -9.25 19.10 7.85
N THR A 129 -8.36 18.11 7.69
CA THR A 129 -7.07 18.31 7.03
C THR A 129 -7.23 18.33 5.51
N PRO A 130 -6.73 19.38 4.81
CA PRO A 130 -6.77 19.41 3.35
C PRO A 130 -5.79 18.43 2.73
N PHE A 131 -6.15 17.88 1.57
CA PHE A 131 -5.28 17.08 0.73
C PHE A 131 -5.56 17.36 -0.74
N TYR A 132 -4.62 17.00 -1.60
CA TYR A 132 -4.75 17.16 -3.04
C TYR A 132 -5.11 15.83 -3.67
N LYS A 133 -5.99 15.87 -4.65
CA LYS A 133 -6.38 14.74 -5.46
C LYS A 133 -6.18 15.10 -6.93
N ALA A 134 -5.17 14.51 -7.53
CA ALA A 134 -4.94 14.64 -8.95
C ALA A 134 -5.66 13.51 -9.70
N GLU A 135 -6.43 13.89 -10.71
CA GLU A 135 -6.99 12.99 -11.72
C GLU A 135 -6.09 13.03 -12.95
N LEU A 136 -5.68 11.88 -13.43
CA LEU A 136 -4.82 11.76 -14.61
C LEU A 136 -5.14 10.52 -15.45
N ILE A 137 -4.69 10.54 -16.68
CA ILE A 137 -4.60 9.36 -17.54
C ILE A 137 -3.15 8.86 -17.47
N ARG A 138 -2.98 7.60 -17.10
CA ARG A 138 -1.69 6.89 -17.16
C ARG A 138 -1.65 6.11 -18.46
N ASN A 139 -0.78 6.48 -19.37
CA ASN A 139 -0.40 5.74 -20.57
C ASN A 139 0.83 4.89 -20.25
N LEU A 140 0.83 3.62 -20.66
CA LEU A 140 1.92 2.68 -20.50
C LEU A 140 2.19 1.99 -21.83
N GLN A 141 3.41 2.06 -22.31
CA GLN A 141 3.85 1.43 -23.56
C GLN A 141 5.19 0.73 -23.35
N GLY A 142 5.33 -0.48 -23.88
CA GLY A 142 6.59 -1.19 -23.73
C GLY A 142 6.57 -2.63 -24.22
N THR A 143 7.50 -3.39 -23.67
CA THR A 143 7.66 -4.82 -23.95
C THR A 143 7.80 -5.57 -22.63
N SER A 144 7.01 -6.61 -22.44
CA SER A 144 7.13 -7.51 -21.29
C SER A 144 8.46 -8.25 -21.28
N LEU A 145 8.83 -8.85 -20.16
CA LEU A 145 10.01 -9.71 -20.10
C LEU A 145 9.91 -10.91 -21.05
N GLY A 146 8.70 -11.40 -21.33
CA GLY A 146 8.41 -12.44 -22.33
C GLY A 146 8.54 -12.00 -23.80
N GLY A 147 8.76 -10.71 -24.05
CA GLY A 147 8.89 -10.14 -25.40
C GLY A 147 7.57 -9.69 -26.03
N GLU A 148 6.46 -9.75 -25.31
CA GLU A 148 5.16 -9.33 -25.80
C GLU A 148 5.00 -7.79 -25.71
N PRO A 149 4.39 -7.13 -26.73
CA PRO A 149 4.10 -5.72 -26.65
C PRO A 149 3.03 -5.44 -25.58
N VAL A 150 3.23 -4.39 -24.80
CA VAL A 150 2.27 -3.92 -23.81
C VAL A 150 1.90 -2.48 -24.14
N ASN A 151 0.58 -2.20 -24.17
CA ASN A 151 0.07 -0.86 -24.40
C ASN A 151 -1.25 -0.71 -23.65
N SER A 152 -1.29 0.14 -22.64
CA SER A 152 -2.50 0.38 -21.85
C SER A 152 -2.65 1.84 -21.46
N SER A 153 -3.90 2.27 -21.32
CA SER A 153 -4.28 3.60 -20.88
C SER A 153 -5.36 3.49 -19.82
N GLN A 154 -5.14 4.09 -18.67
CA GLN A 154 -6.05 4.02 -17.53
C GLN A 154 -6.19 5.35 -16.82
N LYS A 155 -7.44 5.68 -16.42
CA LYS A 155 -7.70 6.78 -15.50
C LYS A 155 -7.19 6.40 -14.11
N ARG A 156 -6.44 7.32 -13.48
CA ARG A 156 -5.86 7.14 -12.15
C ARG A 156 -6.11 8.36 -11.28
N PHE A 157 -6.14 8.13 -9.99
CA PHE A 157 -6.15 9.17 -8.97
C PHE A 157 -4.92 9.05 -8.10
N ILE A 158 -4.25 10.20 -7.87
CA ILE A 158 -3.13 10.31 -6.94
C ILE A 158 -3.55 11.27 -5.82
N GLU A 159 -3.55 10.79 -4.58
CA GLU A 159 -3.77 11.63 -3.41
C GLU A 159 -2.44 12.05 -2.80
N LEU A 160 -2.31 13.34 -2.52
CA LEU A 160 -1.12 13.91 -1.88
C LEU A 160 -1.52 14.61 -0.58
N ASN A 161 -0.85 14.26 0.50
CA ASN A 161 -0.97 14.95 1.77
C ASN A 161 -0.01 16.12 1.82
N LEU A 162 -0.47 17.23 2.40
CA LEU A 162 0.37 18.37 2.74
C LEU A 162 0.77 18.28 4.22
N ASP A 163 2.06 18.10 4.49
CA ASP A 163 2.60 18.33 5.84
C ASP A 163 2.70 19.85 6.08
N ALA A 164 1.73 20.39 6.83
CA ALA A 164 1.65 21.83 7.10
C ALA A 164 2.88 22.35 7.86
N LYS A 165 3.56 21.51 8.66
CA LYS A 165 4.75 21.92 9.45
C LYS A 165 5.99 22.04 8.57
N LYS A 166 6.18 21.10 7.65
CA LYS A 166 7.32 21.06 6.73
C LYS A 166 7.04 21.73 5.40
N SER A 167 5.77 22.04 5.11
CA SER A 167 5.31 22.54 3.81
C SER A 167 5.62 21.58 2.63
N GLU A 168 5.74 20.28 2.93
CA GLU A 168 6.05 19.22 1.97
C GLU A 168 4.80 18.52 1.48
N LEU A 169 4.75 18.24 0.19
CA LEU A 169 3.75 17.38 -0.44
C LEU A 169 4.29 15.96 -0.56
N LYS A 170 3.47 14.98 -0.23
CA LYS A 170 3.81 13.56 -0.31
C LYS A 170 2.63 12.75 -0.82
N ILE A 171 2.89 11.79 -1.71
CA ILE A 171 1.89 10.85 -2.21
C ILE A 171 1.43 9.95 -1.07
N ALA A 172 0.11 9.87 -0.88
CA ALA A 172 -0.53 9.08 0.15
C ALA A 172 -1.25 7.84 -0.41
N SER A 173 -1.69 7.87 -1.67
CA SER A 173 -2.26 6.70 -2.36
C SER A 173 -2.33 6.91 -3.87
N ILE A 174 -2.35 5.80 -4.63
CA ILE A 174 -2.57 5.78 -6.09
C ILE A 174 -3.59 4.69 -6.39
N TYR A 175 -4.68 5.03 -7.09
CA TYR A 175 -5.79 4.11 -7.32
C TYR A 175 -6.62 4.50 -8.54
N THR A 176 -7.40 3.54 -9.06
CA THR A 176 -8.47 3.74 -10.04
C THR A 176 -9.81 3.94 -9.33
N ASN A 177 -10.10 3.04 -8.38
CA ASN A 177 -11.27 3.10 -7.52
C ASN A 177 -10.84 3.00 -6.06
N LYS A 178 -11.15 4.01 -5.24
CA LYS A 178 -10.77 4.00 -3.82
C LYS A 178 -11.60 2.97 -3.05
N LEU A 179 -10.96 1.85 -2.76
CA LEU A 179 -11.52 0.85 -1.86
C LEU A 179 -11.00 1.08 -0.44
N SER A 180 -11.90 1.09 0.54
CA SER A 180 -11.47 1.05 1.94
C SER A 180 -10.70 -0.25 2.23
N ARG A 181 -9.76 -0.23 3.19
CA ARG A 181 -8.99 -1.43 3.58
C ARG A 181 -9.91 -2.60 3.94
N ASP A 182 -10.99 -2.33 4.63
CA ASP A 182 -11.99 -3.34 5.00
C ASP A 182 -12.63 -3.98 3.77
N LYS A 183 -12.92 -3.19 2.73
CA LYS A 183 -13.49 -3.72 1.48
C LYS A 183 -12.47 -4.56 0.73
N GLN A 184 -11.22 -4.11 0.64
CA GLN A 184 -10.12 -4.87 0.03
C GLN A 184 -9.93 -6.24 0.71
N LEU A 185 -9.90 -6.27 2.06
CA LEU A 185 -9.73 -7.50 2.82
C LEU A 185 -10.94 -8.44 2.67
N ARG A 186 -12.15 -7.92 2.59
CA ARG A 186 -13.35 -8.73 2.33
C ARG A 186 -13.35 -9.33 0.94
N GLU A 187 -12.99 -8.55 -0.08
CA GLU A 187 -12.87 -9.05 -1.45
C GLU A 187 -11.80 -10.13 -1.54
N TRP A 188 -10.61 -9.88 -0.99
CA TRP A 188 -9.56 -10.88 -0.88
C TRP A 188 -10.05 -12.17 -0.21
N TRP A 189 -10.68 -12.08 0.95
CA TRP A 189 -11.21 -13.23 1.67
C TRP A 189 -12.25 -14.00 0.87
N SER A 190 -13.11 -13.32 0.12
CA SER A 190 -14.15 -13.95 -0.70
C SER A 190 -13.58 -14.83 -1.80
N LEU A 191 -12.44 -14.42 -2.39
CA LEU A 191 -11.76 -15.10 -3.49
C LEU A 191 -10.92 -16.31 -3.05
N LEU A 192 -10.65 -16.47 -1.75
CA LEU A 192 -9.84 -17.59 -1.25
C LEU A 192 -10.57 -18.92 -1.42
N THR A 193 -9.80 -19.96 -1.76
CA THR A 193 -10.27 -21.34 -1.73
C THR A 193 -10.62 -21.78 -0.29
N LEU A 194 -11.40 -22.83 -0.16
CA LEU A 194 -11.75 -23.37 1.16
C LEU A 194 -10.50 -23.80 1.95
N GLY A 195 -9.52 -24.40 1.27
CA GLY A 195 -8.25 -24.80 1.88
C GLY A 195 -7.50 -23.59 2.48
N TRP A 196 -7.37 -22.52 1.74
CA TRP A 196 -6.73 -21.31 2.24
C TRP A 196 -7.52 -20.62 3.36
N LYS A 197 -8.85 -20.60 3.27
CA LYS A 197 -9.70 -20.11 4.36
C LYS A 197 -9.49 -20.89 5.64
N GLN A 198 -9.34 -22.22 5.55
CA GLN A 198 -9.08 -23.06 6.72
C GLN A 198 -7.69 -22.77 7.30
N VAL A 199 -6.65 -22.76 6.50
CA VAL A 199 -5.27 -22.40 6.90
C VAL A 199 -5.24 -21.09 7.69
N PHE A 200 -5.90 -20.06 7.17
CA PHE A 200 -5.92 -18.75 7.81
C PHE A 200 -6.75 -18.71 9.09
N LYS A 201 -7.89 -19.42 9.13
CA LYS A 201 -8.68 -19.57 10.35
C LYS A 201 -7.87 -20.24 11.46
N ASP A 202 -7.19 -21.35 11.14
CA ASP A 202 -6.36 -22.08 12.10
C ASP A 202 -5.21 -21.21 12.62
N LYS A 203 -4.57 -20.42 11.72
CA LYS A 203 -3.47 -19.53 12.10
C LYS A 203 -3.89 -18.51 13.17
N ILE A 204 -5.07 -17.91 13.04
CA ILE A 204 -5.56 -16.92 14.00
C ILE A 204 -6.45 -17.53 15.08
N LYS A 205 -6.60 -18.88 15.13
CA LYS A 205 -7.48 -19.61 16.06
C LYS A 205 -8.90 -19.05 16.04
N PHE A 206 -9.47 -18.98 14.81
CA PHE A 206 -10.80 -18.45 14.61
C PHE A 206 -11.87 -19.53 14.86
N GLU A 207 -12.79 -19.28 15.80
CA GLU A 207 -13.84 -20.23 16.19
C GLU A 207 -15.25 -19.75 15.76
N GLY A 208 -15.37 -18.61 15.09
CA GLY A 208 -16.65 -18.04 14.67
C GLY A 208 -17.17 -18.59 13.35
N ASP A 209 -18.44 -18.29 13.04
CA ASP A 209 -19.09 -18.69 11.80
C ASP A 209 -18.62 -17.87 10.59
N SER A 210 -18.46 -16.55 10.77
CA SER A 210 -18.07 -15.63 9.70
C SER A 210 -16.99 -14.63 10.15
N MET A 211 -15.99 -14.42 9.29
CA MET A 211 -14.91 -13.46 9.55
C MET A 211 -15.44 -12.02 9.55
N THR A 212 -15.16 -11.30 10.63
CA THR A 212 -15.44 -9.86 10.72
C THR A 212 -14.31 -9.05 10.10
N ASN A 213 -14.51 -7.73 9.89
CA ASN A 213 -13.43 -6.83 9.43
C ASN A 213 -12.23 -6.84 10.40
N GLN A 214 -12.50 -6.93 11.70
CA GLN A 214 -11.46 -6.97 12.72
C GLN A 214 -10.64 -8.27 12.63
N ASP A 215 -11.29 -9.40 12.36
CA ASP A 215 -10.58 -10.68 12.17
C ASP A 215 -9.73 -10.66 10.92
N LEU A 216 -10.25 -10.10 9.83
CA LEU A 216 -9.51 -9.94 8.58
C LEU A 216 -8.31 -8.99 8.74
N ALA A 217 -8.48 -7.89 9.46
CA ALA A 217 -7.38 -6.97 9.77
C ALA A 217 -6.31 -7.65 10.66
N ARG A 218 -6.72 -8.45 11.66
CA ARG A 218 -5.82 -9.25 12.49
C ARG A 218 -5.05 -10.27 11.66
N LEU A 219 -5.73 -10.98 10.75
CA LEU A 219 -5.11 -11.92 9.83
C LEU A 219 -4.09 -11.23 8.91
N ALA A 220 -4.46 -10.11 8.29
CA ALA A 220 -3.56 -9.37 7.42
C ALA A 220 -2.32 -8.79 8.13
N SER A 221 -2.36 -8.69 9.46
CA SER A 221 -1.25 -8.16 10.28
C SER A 221 -0.29 -9.21 10.83
N ILE A 222 -0.50 -10.51 10.56
CA ILE A 222 0.39 -11.56 11.07
C ILE A 222 1.83 -11.36 10.56
N ASP A 223 2.79 -11.70 11.38
CA ASP A 223 4.22 -11.59 11.06
C ASP A 223 4.89 -12.95 10.79
N SER A 224 4.18 -14.05 11.04
CA SER A 224 4.68 -15.40 10.81
C SER A 224 3.58 -16.31 10.29
N LEU A 225 3.93 -17.18 9.33
CA LEU A 225 3.03 -18.18 8.77
C LEU A 225 3.81 -19.48 8.53
N ASP A 226 3.33 -20.56 9.10
CA ASP A 226 3.86 -21.91 8.87
C ASP A 226 2.81 -22.70 8.08
N LEU A 227 3.18 -23.09 6.87
CA LEU A 227 2.38 -23.87 5.91
C LEU A 227 2.99 -25.24 5.68
N SER A 228 4.01 -25.61 6.45
CA SER A 228 4.79 -26.84 6.23
C SER A 228 3.91 -28.08 6.20
N GLY A 229 4.11 -28.93 5.21
CA GLY A 229 3.35 -30.18 5.05
C GLY A 229 1.86 -30.02 4.73
N ASN A 230 1.44 -28.83 4.28
CA ASN A 230 0.04 -28.59 3.93
C ASN A 230 -0.21 -28.89 2.44
N ASP A 231 -0.93 -29.97 2.16
CA ASP A 231 -1.22 -30.45 0.80
C ASP A 231 -2.18 -29.54 0.02
N PHE A 232 -2.88 -28.63 0.67
CA PHE A 232 -3.77 -27.66 0.00
C PHE A 232 -3.05 -26.40 -0.49
N VAL A 233 -1.78 -26.20 -0.10
CA VAL A 233 -0.96 -25.08 -0.49
C VAL A 233 -0.22 -25.39 -1.78
N LEU A 234 -0.85 -25.07 -2.90
CA LEU A 234 -0.30 -25.28 -4.24
C LEU A 234 0.43 -24.04 -4.80
N ASN A 235 0.07 -22.85 -4.32
CA ASN A 235 0.66 -21.57 -4.70
C ASN A 235 0.60 -20.59 -3.51
N LEU A 236 1.28 -19.47 -3.63
CA LEU A 236 1.37 -18.44 -2.59
C LEU A 236 0.56 -17.17 -2.93
N ASP A 237 -0.26 -17.17 -3.98
CA ASP A 237 -1.04 -15.97 -4.34
C ASP A 237 -1.84 -15.40 -3.16
N PRO A 238 -2.49 -16.21 -2.30
CA PRO A 238 -3.27 -15.68 -1.18
C PRO A 238 -2.50 -14.84 -0.15
N ILE A 239 -1.17 -14.97 -0.07
CA ILE A 239 -0.42 -14.25 0.98
C ILE A 239 -0.09 -12.79 0.65
N TYR A 240 -0.43 -12.28 -0.55
CA TYR A 240 -0.11 -10.91 -0.95
C TYR A 240 -0.67 -9.82 -0.01
N GLN A 241 -1.74 -10.12 0.74
CA GLN A 241 -2.31 -9.21 1.73
C GLN A 241 -1.56 -9.21 3.08
N LEU A 242 -0.63 -10.13 3.30
CA LEU A 242 0.12 -10.28 4.54
C LEU A 242 1.38 -9.38 4.54
N THR A 243 1.22 -8.08 4.36
CA THR A 243 2.32 -7.12 4.15
C THR A 243 3.26 -6.94 5.35
N ASN A 244 2.95 -7.54 6.52
CA ASN A 244 3.81 -7.55 7.70
C ASN A 244 4.56 -8.88 7.90
N LEU A 245 4.41 -9.85 6.98
CA LEU A 245 4.98 -11.18 7.12
C LEU A 245 6.52 -11.14 7.12
N LYS A 246 7.13 -11.67 8.19
CA LYS A 246 8.58 -11.74 8.40
C LYS A 246 9.12 -13.15 8.31
N TYR A 247 8.32 -14.13 8.69
CA TYR A 247 8.73 -15.52 8.79
C TYR A 247 7.72 -16.40 8.05
N LEU A 248 8.18 -17.07 6.99
CA LEU A 248 7.36 -17.97 6.19
C LEU A 248 8.02 -19.34 6.10
N LYS A 249 7.28 -20.41 6.40
CA LYS A 249 7.68 -21.79 6.14
C LYS A 249 6.69 -22.41 5.18
N ILE A 250 7.20 -23.00 4.11
CA ILE A 250 6.44 -23.72 3.09
C ILE A 250 7.09 -25.09 2.80
N SER A 251 7.90 -25.59 3.74
CA SER A 251 8.56 -26.88 3.57
C SER A 251 7.56 -28.02 3.39
N ASN A 252 7.91 -29.01 2.54
CA ASN A 252 7.04 -30.16 2.23
C ASN A 252 5.67 -29.72 1.66
N THR A 253 5.61 -28.70 0.80
CA THR A 253 4.41 -28.29 0.05
C THR A 253 4.63 -28.43 -1.46
N TRP A 254 3.56 -28.29 -2.24
CA TRP A 254 3.60 -28.35 -3.70
C TRP A 254 3.94 -26.99 -4.35
N VAL A 255 4.34 -26.00 -3.56
CA VAL A 255 4.72 -24.68 -4.07
C VAL A 255 5.96 -24.80 -4.96
N ASN A 256 5.88 -24.18 -6.14
CA ASN A 256 6.97 -24.15 -7.12
C ASN A 256 7.30 -22.73 -7.62
N ASP A 257 6.48 -21.74 -7.26
CA ASP A 257 6.63 -20.34 -7.67
C ASP A 257 6.63 -19.40 -6.46
N LEU A 258 7.69 -18.58 -6.36
CA LEU A 258 7.85 -17.56 -5.32
C LEU A 258 7.45 -16.16 -5.78
N LYS A 259 6.88 -16.01 -6.98
CA LYS A 259 6.42 -14.74 -7.53
C LYS A 259 5.58 -13.90 -6.53
N PRO A 260 4.65 -14.48 -5.75
CA PRO A 260 3.86 -13.70 -4.78
C PRO A 260 4.68 -13.08 -3.64
N LEU A 261 5.87 -13.61 -3.33
CA LEU A 261 6.73 -13.10 -2.26
C LEU A 261 7.35 -11.73 -2.59
N ARG A 262 7.40 -11.33 -3.86
CA ARG A 262 7.89 -10.00 -4.26
C ARG A 262 7.15 -8.86 -3.59
N SER A 263 5.88 -9.06 -3.30
CA SER A 263 5.03 -8.06 -2.62
C SER A 263 5.28 -7.97 -1.12
N ILE A 264 6.11 -8.86 -0.54
CA ILE A 264 6.33 -8.96 0.90
C ILE A 264 7.74 -8.46 1.25
N ASN A 265 7.87 -7.12 1.33
CA ASN A 265 9.16 -6.46 1.62
C ASN A 265 9.64 -6.63 3.07
N THR A 266 8.85 -7.24 3.93
CA THR A 266 9.16 -7.44 5.35
C THR A 266 9.75 -8.80 5.64
N LEU A 267 9.83 -9.71 4.65
CA LEU A 267 10.28 -11.09 4.83
C LEU A 267 11.74 -11.13 5.28
N LYS A 268 12.01 -11.88 6.36
CA LYS A 268 13.34 -12.06 6.95
C LYS A 268 13.83 -13.50 6.89
N SER A 269 12.91 -14.44 6.88
CA SER A 269 13.22 -15.88 6.87
C SER A 269 12.20 -16.63 6.03
N LEU A 270 12.70 -17.49 5.17
CA LEU A 270 11.92 -18.35 4.30
C LEU A 270 12.47 -19.78 4.36
N ASP A 271 11.62 -20.74 4.65
CA ASP A 271 11.92 -22.17 4.56
C ASP A 271 11.17 -22.79 3.38
N ILE A 272 11.91 -23.18 2.35
CA ILE A 272 11.43 -23.84 1.13
C ILE A 272 11.90 -25.29 1.00
N SER A 273 12.33 -25.91 2.10
CA SER A 273 12.86 -27.27 2.10
C SER A 273 11.83 -28.25 1.53
N ASN A 274 12.27 -29.18 0.68
CA ASN A 274 11.40 -30.18 0.05
C ASN A 274 10.18 -29.58 -0.70
N THR A 275 10.40 -28.47 -1.40
CA THR A 275 9.45 -27.89 -2.37
C THR A 275 9.93 -28.10 -3.79
N SER A 276 9.12 -27.75 -4.78
CA SER A 276 9.52 -27.74 -6.19
C SER A 276 10.04 -26.39 -6.67
N VAL A 277 10.41 -25.50 -5.76
CA VAL A 277 10.98 -24.20 -6.09
C VAL A 277 12.38 -24.38 -6.68
N PHE A 278 12.59 -23.81 -7.87
CA PHE A 278 13.89 -23.83 -8.55
C PHE A 278 14.41 -22.44 -8.93
N ASP A 279 13.54 -21.40 -8.83
CA ASP A 279 13.87 -20.03 -9.20
C ASP A 279 13.73 -19.10 -7.99
N LEU A 280 14.85 -18.45 -7.64
CA LEU A 280 14.93 -17.53 -6.50
C LEU A 280 15.00 -16.05 -6.92
N GLN A 281 14.86 -15.74 -8.21
CA GLN A 281 14.96 -14.36 -8.71
C GLN A 281 13.96 -13.39 -8.05
N TYR A 282 12.83 -13.91 -7.58
CA TYR A 282 11.80 -13.15 -6.88
C TYR A 282 12.19 -12.68 -5.46
N LEU A 283 13.31 -13.17 -4.95
CA LEU A 283 13.88 -12.81 -3.63
C LEU A 283 15.04 -11.81 -3.75
N LYS A 284 15.26 -11.24 -4.94
CA LYS A 284 16.42 -10.38 -5.24
C LYS A 284 16.51 -9.10 -4.38
N TYR A 285 15.38 -8.60 -3.86
CA TYR A 285 15.31 -7.32 -3.15
C TYR A 285 14.93 -7.47 -1.68
#